data_60dc3a7628518bea38ffd85e515c4932
#
_entry.id   60dc3a7628518bea38ffd85e515c4932
#
_cell.length_a   1.000
_cell.length_b   1.000
_cell.length_c   1.000
_cell.angle_alpha   90.00
_cell.angle_beta   90.00
_cell.angle_gamma   90.00
#
_symmetry.space_group_name_H-M   'P 1'
#
loop_
_entity.id
_entity.type
_entity.pdbx_description
1 polymer ?
#
loop_
_entity_poly.entity_id
_entity_poly.type
_entity_poly.pdbx_seq_one_letter_code
_entity_poly.pdbx_strand_id
1 'polypeptide(L)'
;MSTETSVRIRGMLSIIGDLERIGDIYYQISKEIERKVEEKVWFTPEQRNNLTEMFSILEKSLDVMNHNLTLDYSAVSITKAKELENQLNAKRDTIKKQHFKDIEKGSYSIKSAGVYSNLFHSLEKIGDHIINVTEGLVGEV
;
A
#
# COMPACT_ATOMS: atom_id res chain seq x y z
N MET A 1 21.48 -26.77 -11.08
CA MET A 1 20.92 -25.41 -11.23
C MET A 1 21.91 -24.40 -10.65
N SER A 2 22.22 -23.34 -11.38
CA SER A 2 23.17 -22.35 -10.91
C SER A 2 22.61 -21.54 -9.72
N THR A 3 23.48 -20.92 -8.93
CA THR A 3 23.11 -20.05 -7.82
C THR A 3 22.26 -18.87 -8.34
N GLU A 4 22.64 -18.30 -9.48
CA GLU A 4 21.90 -17.20 -10.12
C GLU A 4 20.48 -17.62 -10.48
N THR A 5 20.31 -18.80 -11.08
CA THR A 5 19.00 -19.34 -11.42
C THR A 5 18.15 -19.57 -10.18
N SER A 6 18.73 -20.09 -9.09
CA SER A 6 18.03 -20.29 -7.82
C SER A 6 17.54 -18.98 -7.21
N VAL A 7 18.35 -17.93 -7.26
CA VAL A 7 17.98 -16.59 -6.77
C VAL A 7 16.82 -16.03 -7.59
N ARG A 8 16.86 -16.17 -8.91
CA ARG A 8 15.77 -15.70 -9.79
C ARG A 8 14.46 -16.44 -9.53
N ILE A 9 14.52 -17.75 -9.35
CA ILE A 9 13.30 -18.54 -9.04
C ILE A 9 12.71 -18.12 -7.72
N ARG A 10 13.52 -17.93 -6.68
CA ARG A 10 13.06 -17.43 -5.38
C ARG A 10 12.43 -16.04 -5.49
N GLY A 11 13.08 -15.16 -6.25
CA GLY A 11 12.56 -13.82 -6.51
C GLY A 11 11.19 -13.86 -7.19
N MET A 12 11.03 -14.71 -8.21
CA MET A 12 9.75 -14.87 -8.91
C MET A 12 8.64 -15.41 -8.00
N LEU A 13 8.96 -16.41 -7.18
CA LEU A 13 7.99 -16.96 -6.22
C LEU A 13 7.58 -15.92 -5.19
N SER A 14 8.53 -15.14 -4.70
CA SER A 14 8.27 -14.04 -3.77
C SER A 14 7.36 -12.98 -4.41
N ILE A 15 7.63 -12.59 -5.66
CA ILE A 15 6.82 -11.63 -6.41
C ILE A 15 5.37 -12.13 -6.56
N ILE A 16 5.19 -13.38 -6.93
CA ILE A 16 3.84 -13.97 -7.07
C ILE A 16 3.10 -13.89 -5.74
N GLY A 17 3.75 -14.23 -4.64
CA GLY A 17 3.16 -14.13 -3.30
C GLY A 17 2.75 -12.70 -2.94
N ASP A 18 3.59 -11.72 -3.23
CA ASP A 18 3.29 -10.31 -2.98
C ASP A 18 2.14 -9.80 -3.85
N LEU A 19 2.10 -10.15 -5.13
CA LEU A 19 1.00 -9.78 -6.03
C LEU A 19 -0.33 -10.36 -5.56
N GLU A 20 -0.33 -11.61 -5.11
CA GLU A 20 -1.52 -12.23 -4.54
C GLU A 20 -2.02 -11.47 -3.30
N ARG A 21 -1.11 -11.10 -2.39
CA ARG A 21 -1.44 -10.34 -1.19
C ARG A 21 -1.96 -8.94 -1.50
N ILE A 22 -1.42 -8.27 -2.51
CA ILE A 22 -1.93 -6.97 -2.98
C ILE A 22 -3.40 -7.12 -3.41
N GLY A 23 -3.70 -8.14 -4.21
CA GLY A 23 -5.06 -8.43 -4.63
C GLY A 23 -6.01 -8.70 -3.46
N ASP A 24 -5.58 -9.51 -2.50
CA ASP A 24 -6.36 -9.83 -1.31
C ASP A 24 -6.67 -8.59 -0.47
N ILE A 25 -5.69 -7.71 -0.29
CA ILE A 25 -5.87 -6.47 0.48
C ILE A 25 -6.84 -5.52 -0.24
N TYR A 26 -6.74 -5.36 -1.57
CA TYR A 26 -7.70 -4.58 -2.33
C TYR A 26 -9.12 -5.14 -2.22
N TYR A 27 -9.27 -6.45 -2.21
CA TYR A 27 -10.55 -7.08 -1.96
C TYR A 27 -11.09 -6.71 -0.57
N GLN A 28 -10.24 -6.78 0.47
CA GLN A 28 -10.63 -6.40 1.83
C GLN A 28 -11.02 -4.92 1.91
N ILE A 29 -10.31 -4.03 1.21
CA ILE A 29 -10.64 -2.61 1.12
C ILE A 29 -12.03 -2.42 0.51
N SER A 30 -12.33 -3.14 -0.57
CA SER A 30 -13.65 -3.06 -1.22
C SER A 30 -14.78 -3.48 -0.27
N LYS A 31 -14.54 -4.50 0.54
CA LYS A 31 -15.49 -4.96 1.56
C LYS A 31 -15.66 -3.95 2.69
N GLU A 32 -14.58 -3.33 3.11
CA GLU A 32 -14.63 -2.27 4.13
C GLU A 32 -15.43 -1.06 3.65
N ILE A 33 -15.23 -0.65 2.41
CA ILE A 33 -15.97 0.47 1.79
C ILE A 33 -17.46 0.10 1.65
N GLU A 34 -17.77 -1.12 1.23
CA GLU A 34 -19.14 -1.62 1.14
C GLU A 34 -19.84 -1.54 2.50
N ARG A 35 -19.19 -2.03 3.54
CA ARG A 35 -19.70 -1.97 4.91
C ARG A 35 -19.89 -0.54 5.39
N LYS A 36 -18.94 0.34 5.07
CA LYS A 36 -19.04 1.78 5.37
C LYS A 36 -20.32 2.38 4.80
N VAL A 37 -20.65 2.07 3.56
CA VAL A 37 -21.85 2.56 2.89
C VAL A 37 -23.10 1.98 3.54
N GLU A 38 -23.13 0.66 3.79
CA GLU A 38 -24.27 -0.02 4.41
C GLU A 38 -24.55 0.49 5.82
N GLU A 39 -23.52 0.72 6.62
CA GLU A 39 -23.65 1.21 7.99
C GLU A 39 -23.78 2.73 8.08
N LYS A 40 -23.79 3.43 6.95
CA LYS A 40 -23.93 4.90 6.86
C LYS A 40 -22.85 5.61 7.68
N VAL A 41 -21.62 5.13 7.59
CA VAL A 41 -20.45 5.78 8.18
C VAL A 41 -19.93 6.83 7.22
N TRP A 42 -19.81 8.07 7.70
CA TRP A 42 -19.37 9.19 6.88
C TRP A 42 -17.98 9.67 7.32
N PHE A 43 -17.17 10.00 6.33
CA PHE A 43 -15.85 10.60 6.57
C PHE A 43 -15.94 12.12 6.48
N THR A 44 -15.10 12.79 7.26
CA THR A 44 -14.87 14.23 7.11
C THR A 44 -14.17 14.51 5.78
N PRO A 45 -14.25 15.74 5.24
CA PRO A 45 -13.47 16.11 4.06
C PRO A 45 -11.96 15.83 4.21
N GLU A 46 -11.41 16.08 5.40
CA GLU A 46 -9.99 15.80 5.69
C GLU A 46 -9.67 14.32 5.59
N GLN A 47 -10.49 13.45 6.18
CA GLN A 47 -10.29 12.00 6.08
C GLN A 47 -10.32 11.53 4.63
N ARG A 48 -11.29 12.02 3.84
CA ARG A 48 -11.41 11.68 2.42
C ARG A 48 -10.19 12.13 1.63
N ASN A 49 -9.72 13.35 1.87
CA ASN A 49 -8.54 13.88 1.18
C ASN A 49 -7.29 13.08 1.51
N ASN A 50 -7.11 12.70 2.77
CA ASN A 50 -5.98 11.90 3.21
C ASN A 50 -5.95 10.53 2.53
N LEU A 51 -7.08 9.85 2.47
CA LEU A 51 -7.19 8.56 1.79
C LEU A 51 -6.96 8.70 0.28
N THR A 52 -7.51 9.74 -0.34
CA THR A 52 -7.32 10.02 -1.76
C THR A 52 -5.84 10.25 -2.08
N GLU A 53 -5.12 10.98 -1.24
CA GLU A 53 -3.68 11.19 -1.40
C GLU A 53 -2.90 9.88 -1.27
N MET A 54 -3.25 9.02 -0.31
CA MET A 54 -2.62 7.70 -0.19
C MET A 54 -2.89 6.83 -1.42
N PHE A 55 -4.12 6.79 -1.91
CA PHE A 55 -4.46 6.08 -3.15
C PHE A 55 -3.67 6.61 -4.34
N SER A 56 -3.49 7.93 -4.44
CA SER A 56 -2.70 8.54 -5.52
C SER A 56 -1.24 8.10 -5.48
N ILE A 57 -0.64 8.05 -4.30
CA ILE A 57 0.74 7.56 -4.13
C ILE A 57 0.83 6.07 -4.51
N LEU A 58 -0.14 5.27 -4.09
CA LEU A 58 -0.19 3.84 -4.43
C LEU A 58 -0.35 3.62 -5.94
N GLU A 59 -1.18 4.42 -6.61
CA GLU A 59 -1.36 4.34 -8.06
C GLU A 59 -0.03 4.56 -8.77
N LYS A 60 0.72 5.58 -8.37
CA LYS A 60 2.07 5.84 -8.90
C LYS A 60 3.03 4.70 -8.59
N SER A 61 2.95 4.14 -7.39
CA SER A 61 3.77 2.98 -6.99
C SER A 61 3.47 1.75 -7.83
N LEU A 62 2.19 1.48 -8.13
CA LEU A 62 1.77 0.39 -9.01
C LEU A 62 2.26 0.60 -10.44
N ASP A 63 2.21 1.83 -10.95
CA ASP A 63 2.70 2.16 -12.29
C ASP A 63 4.21 1.89 -12.39
N VAL A 64 4.99 2.30 -11.38
CA VAL A 64 6.43 2.01 -11.32
C VAL A 64 6.69 0.52 -11.23
N MET A 65 5.94 -0.21 -10.40
CA MET A 65 6.04 -1.66 -10.28
C MET A 65 5.75 -2.35 -11.62
N ASN A 66 4.67 -1.97 -12.28
CA ASN A 66 4.27 -2.54 -13.57
C ASN A 66 5.33 -2.27 -14.64
N HIS A 67 5.89 -1.08 -14.65
CA HIS A 67 6.98 -0.74 -15.57
C HIS A 67 8.20 -1.62 -15.31
N ASN A 68 8.63 -1.74 -14.06
CA ASN A 68 9.78 -2.57 -13.67
C ASN A 68 9.58 -4.05 -14.04
N LEU A 69 8.35 -4.56 -13.94
CA LEU A 69 8.04 -5.95 -14.32
C LEU A 69 8.19 -6.22 -15.82
N THR A 70 8.21 -5.18 -16.66
CA THR A 70 8.41 -5.30 -18.12
C THR A 70 9.86 -5.19 -18.53
N LEU A 71 10.77 -4.81 -17.62
CA LEU A 71 12.18 -4.59 -17.93
C LEU A 71 13.01 -5.85 -17.74
N ASP A 72 14.17 -5.91 -18.42
CA ASP A 72 15.19 -6.90 -18.11
C ASP A 72 15.72 -6.67 -16.70
N TYR A 73 16.14 -7.73 -16.02
CA TYR A 73 16.65 -7.67 -14.65
C TYR A 73 17.69 -6.59 -14.42
N SER A 74 18.63 -6.45 -15.37
CA SER A 74 19.71 -5.46 -15.26
C SER A 74 19.24 -4.02 -15.40
N ALA A 75 18.06 -3.79 -15.94
CA ALA A 75 17.50 -2.46 -16.17
C ALA A 75 16.57 -1.97 -15.06
N VAL A 76 16.20 -2.84 -14.11
CA VAL A 76 15.30 -2.49 -13.01
C VAL A 76 16.01 -1.58 -12.02
N SER A 77 15.36 -0.46 -11.66
CA SER A 77 15.84 0.47 -10.64
C SER A 77 14.85 0.51 -9.47
N ILE A 78 15.38 0.40 -8.26
CA ILE A 78 14.60 0.48 -7.04
C ILE A 78 14.42 1.92 -6.53
N THR A 79 15.17 2.88 -7.06
CA THR A 79 15.21 4.26 -6.55
C THR A 79 13.83 4.92 -6.53
N LYS A 80 13.13 4.89 -7.65
CA LYS A 80 11.80 5.51 -7.77
C LYS A 80 10.77 4.81 -6.88
N ALA A 81 10.84 3.49 -6.80
CA ALA A 81 9.97 2.70 -5.93
C ALA A 81 10.18 3.06 -4.46
N LYS A 82 11.43 3.22 -4.01
CA LYS A 82 11.74 3.61 -2.63
C LYS A 82 11.32 5.04 -2.31
N GLU A 83 11.44 5.97 -3.25
CA GLU A 83 10.96 7.34 -3.08
C GLU A 83 9.45 7.35 -2.80
N LEU A 84 8.68 6.58 -3.56
CA LEU A 84 7.23 6.48 -3.40
C LEU A 84 6.86 5.78 -2.08
N GLU A 85 7.58 4.73 -1.70
CA GLU A 85 7.40 4.08 -0.40
C GLU A 85 7.61 5.06 0.75
N ASN A 86 8.68 5.86 0.68
CA ASN A 86 8.97 6.87 1.69
C ASN A 86 7.87 7.94 1.76
N GLN A 87 7.33 8.36 0.61
CA GLN A 87 6.20 9.29 0.57
C GLN A 87 4.95 8.69 1.23
N LEU A 88 4.64 7.44 0.94
CA LEU A 88 3.49 6.75 1.51
C LEU A 88 3.64 6.61 3.03
N ASN A 89 4.82 6.20 3.50
CA ASN A 89 5.09 6.04 4.92
C ASN A 89 5.02 7.38 5.67
N ALA A 90 5.55 8.44 5.09
CA ALA A 90 5.48 9.79 5.68
C ALA A 90 4.03 10.28 5.76
N LYS A 91 3.24 10.04 4.71
CA LYS A 91 1.81 10.39 4.70
C LYS A 91 1.04 9.61 5.76
N ARG A 92 1.28 8.30 5.85
CA ARG A 92 0.69 7.47 6.89
C ARG A 92 1.01 7.99 8.28
N ASP A 93 2.25 8.33 8.56
CA ASP A 93 2.66 8.83 9.86
C ASP A 93 1.94 10.13 10.23
N THR A 94 1.82 11.05 9.28
CA THR A 94 1.08 12.30 9.45
C THR A 94 -0.40 12.04 9.74
N ILE A 95 -1.03 11.16 8.97
CA ILE A 95 -2.43 10.77 9.15
C ILE A 95 -2.64 10.14 10.52
N LYS A 96 -1.76 9.22 10.91
CA LYS A 96 -1.86 8.52 12.19
C LYS A 96 -1.79 9.46 13.38
N LYS A 97 -0.87 10.42 13.36
CA LYS A 97 -0.76 11.44 14.42
C LYS A 97 -2.02 12.28 14.53
N GLN A 98 -2.55 12.75 13.41
CA GLN A 98 -3.77 13.55 13.39
C GLN A 98 -4.98 12.72 13.82
N HIS A 99 -5.02 11.45 13.42
CA HIS A 99 -6.08 10.51 13.80
C HIS A 99 -6.19 10.34 15.32
N PHE A 100 -5.07 10.15 16.00
CA PHE A 100 -5.07 10.07 17.47
C PHE A 100 -5.58 11.34 18.13
N LYS A 101 -5.17 12.51 17.63
CA LYS A 101 -5.64 13.80 18.14
C LYS A 101 -7.15 13.96 17.94
N ASP A 102 -7.65 13.56 16.78
CA ASP A 102 -9.06 13.66 16.43
C ASP A 102 -9.92 12.73 17.29
N ILE A 103 -9.43 11.53 17.60
CA ILE A 103 -10.09 10.60 18.52
C ILE A 103 -10.18 11.21 19.91
N GLU A 104 -9.08 11.77 20.43
CA GLU A 104 -9.06 12.43 21.74
C GLU A 104 -10.03 13.59 21.84
N LYS A 105 -10.20 14.35 20.75
CA LYS A 105 -11.13 15.48 20.68
C LYS A 105 -12.57 15.06 20.42
N GLY A 106 -12.82 13.80 20.09
CA GLY A 106 -14.14 13.33 19.70
C GLY A 106 -14.63 13.92 18.39
N SER A 107 -13.71 14.25 17.46
CA SER A 107 -14.03 14.89 16.18
C SER A 107 -14.89 14.02 15.25
N TYR A 108 -14.88 12.70 15.44
CA TYR A 108 -15.72 11.76 14.71
C TYR A 108 -16.00 10.52 15.56
N SER A 109 -17.00 9.73 15.13
CA SER A 109 -17.48 8.57 15.89
C SER A 109 -16.41 7.46 15.95
N ILE A 110 -16.53 6.59 16.94
CA ILE A 110 -15.69 5.41 17.09
C ILE A 110 -15.78 4.50 15.85
N LYS A 111 -16.98 4.36 15.28
CA LYS A 111 -17.21 3.60 14.04
C LYS A 111 -16.42 4.18 12.87
N SER A 112 -16.52 5.50 12.68
CA SER A 112 -15.76 6.21 11.64
C SER A 112 -14.26 6.07 11.87
N ALA A 113 -13.80 6.21 13.11
CA ALA A 113 -12.40 6.04 13.49
C ALA A 113 -11.87 4.65 13.10
N GLY A 114 -12.64 3.61 13.37
CA GLY A 114 -12.28 2.23 13.06
C GLY A 114 -12.17 1.97 11.56
N VAL A 115 -13.17 2.40 10.79
CA VAL A 115 -13.18 2.24 9.33
C VAL A 115 -12.02 3.00 8.70
N TYR A 116 -11.80 4.24 9.11
CA TYR A 116 -10.71 5.07 8.61
C TYR A 116 -9.34 4.44 8.90
N SER A 117 -9.13 4.00 10.14
CA SER A 117 -7.90 3.33 10.55
C SER A 117 -7.65 2.05 9.75
N ASN A 118 -8.66 1.22 9.55
CA ASN A 118 -8.54 0.01 8.76
C ASN A 118 -8.12 0.32 7.32
N LEU A 119 -8.70 1.35 6.73
CA LEU A 119 -8.38 1.74 5.35
C LEU A 119 -6.94 2.24 5.21
N PHE A 120 -6.50 3.18 6.04
CA PHE A 120 -5.13 3.70 5.86
C PHE A 120 -4.06 2.68 6.21
N HIS A 121 -4.32 1.76 7.15
CA HIS A 121 -3.40 0.65 7.42
C HIS A 121 -3.35 -0.35 6.26
N SER A 122 -4.49 -0.65 5.64
CA SER A 122 -4.52 -1.52 4.45
C SER A 122 -3.76 -0.92 3.28
N LEU A 123 -3.89 0.38 3.05
CA LEU A 123 -3.16 1.07 1.99
C LEU A 123 -1.65 1.03 2.23
N GLU A 124 -1.21 1.19 3.47
CA GLU A 124 0.20 1.03 3.83
C GLU A 124 0.71 -0.38 3.53
N LYS A 125 -0.05 -1.40 3.89
CA LYS A 125 0.33 -2.80 3.62
C LYS A 125 0.47 -3.08 2.13
N ILE A 126 -0.40 -2.52 1.31
CA ILE A 126 -0.26 -2.61 -0.15
C ILE A 126 1.08 -2.01 -0.58
N GLY A 127 1.44 -0.85 -0.05
CA GLY A 127 2.74 -0.22 -0.32
C GLY A 127 3.92 -1.12 0.04
N ASP A 128 3.86 -1.80 1.18
CA ASP A 128 4.90 -2.74 1.60
C ASP A 128 5.05 -3.90 0.62
N HIS A 129 3.95 -4.46 0.12
CA HIS A 129 4.00 -5.54 -0.87
C HIS A 129 4.48 -5.05 -2.24
N ILE A 130 4.15 -3.82 -2.62
CA ILE A 130 4.63 -3.23 -3.88
C ILE A 130 6.16 -3.09 -3.86
N ILE A 131 6.75 -2.57 -2.79
CA ILE A 131 8.21 -2.46 -2.71
C ILE A 131 8.88 -3.83 -2.68
N ASN A 132 8.27 -4.81 -2.03
CA ASN A 132 8.76 -6.18 -2.00
C ASN A 132 8.85 -6.78 -3.41
N VAL A 133 7.91 -6.46 -4.30
CA VAL A 133 7.96 -6.89 -5.71
C VAL A 133 9.23 -6.36 -6.38
N THR A 134 9.53 -5.07 -6.22
CA THR A 134 10.72 -4.47 -6.80
C THR A 134 12.00 -5.06 -6.20
N GLU A 135 12.03 -5.28 -4.88
CA GLU A 135 13.15 -5.94 -4.21
C GLU A 135 13.35 -7.37 -4.74
N GLY A 136 12.27 -8.10 -4.99
CA GLY A 136 12.33 -9.41 -5.62
C GLY A 136 12.93 -9.37 -7.03
N LEU A 137 12.59 -8.32 -7.80
CA LEU A 137 13.13 -8.13 -9.16
C LEU A 137 14.63 -7.85 -9.14
N VAL A 138 15.13 -7.08 -8.19
CA VAL A 138 16.57 -6.78 -8.08
C VAL A 138 17.35 -7.81 -7.27
N GLY A 139 16.69 -8.84 -6.75
CA GLY A 139 17.34 -9.91 -6.01
C GLY A 139 17.65 -9.59 -4.55
N GLU A 140 16.95 -8.65 -3.95
CA GLU A 140 17.10 -8.24 -2.53
C GLU A 140 16.15 -8.98 -1.58
N VAL A 141 15.76 -10.20 -1.92
CA VAL A 141 14.88 -11.01 -1.07
C VAL A 141 15.63 -11.98 -0.21
#